data_8fe9a541436ea27b70579d74ec92f0eb
#
_entry.id   8fe9a541436ea27b70579d74ec92f0eb
#
_cell.length_a   1.000
_cell.length_b   1.000
_cell.length_c   1.000
_cell.angle_alpha   90.00
_cell.angle_beta   90.00
_cell.angle_gamma   90.00
#
_symmetry.space_group_name_H-M   'P 1'
#
loop_
_entity.id
_entity.type
_entity.pdbx_description
1 polymer ?
#
loop_
_entity_poly.entity_id
_entity_poly.type
_entity_poly.pdbx_seq_one_letter_code
_entity_poly.pdbx_strand_id
1 'polypeptide(L)'
;MTNYEQVYQLASDNYGIVTVEAAQQLGVHRKEMLNWTRMGRLDKCGRGVYRITHYAPTEYDRYAEALALVGGDAIIYGDGVLAMHNLALVNPPAITVACSRRVRRKLPSWVKVVPKPEGVHVENFNGIATQTVEGAVRTCKGAVMSERLLDAVEEAERNGFVDSKAAQRLRKELGR
;
A
#
# COMPACT_ATOMS: atom_id res chain seq x y z
N MET A 1 1.82 26.73 15.68
CA MET A 1 2.23 25.37 15.27
C MET A 1 3.54 25.48 14.51
N THR A 2 4.56 24.77 14.95
CA THR A 2 5.87 24.76 14.28
C THR A 2 5.82 23.91 13.00
N ASN A 3 6.77 24.12 12.09
CA ASN A 3 6.89 23.30 10.88
C ASN A 3 7.00 21.80 11.20
N TYR A 4 7.72 21.46 12.27
CA TYR A 4 7.83 20.07 12.71
C TYR A 4 6.49 19.49 13.18
N GLU A 5 5.73 20.24 13.96
CA GLU A 5 4.39 19.80 14.42
C GLU A 5 3.43 19.58 13.25
N GLN A 6 3.47 20.43 12.22
CA GLN A 6 2.66 20.26 11.01
C GLN A 6 3.04 18.97 10.26
N VAL A 7 4.35 18.72 10.09
CA VAL A 7 4.84 17.50 9.45
C VAL A 7 4.54 16.27 10.31
N TYR A 8 4.68 16.38 11.62
CA TYR A 8 4.33 15.30 12.54
C TYR A 8 2.86 14.91 12.44
N GLN A 9 1.96 15.89 12.40
CA GLN A 9 0.53 15.63 12.26
C GLN A 9 0.21 15.00 10.91
N LEU A 10 0.74 15.55 9.81
CA LEU A 10 0.58 14.99 8.46
C LEU A 10 1.06 13.52 8.40
N ALA A 11 2.23 13.24 8.96
CA ALA A 11 2.78 11.90 8.99
C ALA A 11 1.96 10.96 9.88
N SER A 12 1.48 11.43 11.03
CA SER A 12 0.63 10.64 11.94
C SER A 12 -0.67 10.19 11.26
N ASP A 13 -1.22 11.04 10.40
CA ASP A 13 -2.41 10.70 9.59
C ASP A 13 -2.10 9.75 8.43
N ASN A 14 -0.82 9.50 8.15
CA ASN A 14 -0.33 8.63 7.08
C ASN A 14 0.66 7.57 7.58
N TYR A 15 0.30 6.83 8.60
CA TYR A 15 1.10 5.71 9.13
C TYR A 15 2.53 6.08 9.55
N GLY A 16 2.72 7.29 10.02
CA GLY A 16 4.02 7.83 10.39
C GLY A 16 4.91 8.22 9.21
N ILE A 17 4.42 8.12 7.98
CA ILE A 17 5.16 8.34 6.73
C ILE A 17 4.91 9.75 6.20
N VAL A 18 5.98 10.43 5.80
CA VAL A 18 5.94 11.72 5.12
C VAL A 18 6.93 11.75 3.96
N THR A 19 6.47 12.33 2.83
CA THR A 19 7.34 12.57 1.68
C THR A 19 7.83 14.03 1.66
N VAL A 20 8.95 14.26 0.98
CA VAL A 20 9.48 15.62 0.77
C VAL A 20 8.44 16.48 0.05
N GLU A 21 7.76 15.93 -0.94
CA GLU A 21 6.72 16.62 -1.71
C GLU A 21 5.57 17.08 -0.82
N ALA A 22 5.08 16.20 0.06
CA ALA A 22 4.01 16.53 1.00
C ALA A 22 4.45 17.59 2.02
N ALA A 23 5.68 17.50 2.53
CA ALA A 23 6.25 18.51 3.44
C ALA A 23 6.41 19.88 2.75
N GLN A 24 6.83 19.90 1.48
CA GLN A 24 6.95 21.12 0.70
C GLN A 24 5.60 21.83 0.49
N GLN A 25 4.52 21.09 0.37
CA GLN A 25 3.16 21.68 0.31
C GLN A 25 2.78 22.42 1.60
N LEU A 26 3.39 22.07 2.72
CA LEU A 26 3.28 22.78 4.01
C LEU A 26 4.30 23.92 4.16
N GLY A 27 5.10 24.20 3.12
CA GLY A 27 6.16 25.21 3.17
C GLY A 27 7.44 24.74 3.87
N VAL A 28 7.57 23.45 4.14
CA VAL A 28 8.75 22.87 4.81
C VAL A 28 9.80 22.47 3.77
N HIS A 29 11.01 23.01 3.91
CA HIS A 29 12.09 22.71 3.00
C HIS A 29 12.77 21.36 3.33
N ARG A 30 13.27 20.70 2.29
CA ARG A 30 14.04 19.46 2.41
C ARG A 30 15.18 19.56 3.44
N LYS A 31 15.80 20.72 3.55
CA LYS A 31 16.89 20.97 4.52
C LYS A 31 16.42 20.80 5.98
N GLU A 32 15.19 21.21 6.28
CA GLU A 32 14.62 21.04 7.62
C GLU A 32 14.39 19.56 7.92
N MET A 33 13.89 18.78 6.96
CA MET A 33 13.72 17.34 7.12
C MET A 33 15.06 16.62 7.34
N LEU A 34 16.10 17.02 6.64
CA LEU A 34 17.46 16.52 6.87
C LEU A 34 17.98 16.84 8.27
N ASN A 35 17.71 18.06 8.79
CA ASN A 35 18.07 18.43 10.14
C ASN A 35 17.32 17.57 11.17
N TRP A 36 16.01 17.36 11.01
CA TRP A 36 15.23 16.51 11.91
C TRP A 36 15.70 15.05 11.88
N THR A 37 16.15 14.57 10.72
CA THR A 37 16.77 13.24 10.61
C THR A 37 18.08 13.17 11.42
N ARG A 38 18.95 14.19 11.33
CA ARG A 38 20.17 14.27 12.14
C ARG A 38 19.89 14.37 13.63
N MET A 39 18.77 14.99 14.01
CA MET A 39 18.32 15.12 15.39
C MET A 39 17.59 13.86 15.91
N GLY A 40 17.45 12.81 15.09
CA GLY A 40 16.74 11.58 15.46
C GLY A 40 15.23 11.70 15.56
N ARG A 41 14.63 12.75 14.97
CA ARG A 41 13.18 12.94 14.94
C ARG A 41 12.50 12.26 13.74
N LEU A 42 13.25 12.04 12.68
CA LEU A 42 12.82 11.32 11.47
C LEU A 42 13.84 10.25 11.12
N ASP A 43 13.36 9.13 10.61
CA ASP A 43 14.16 8.09 9.97
C ASP A 43 13.96 8.14 8.46
N LYS A 44 15.03 8.00 7.69
CA LYS A 44 14.96 7.96 6.24
C LYS A 44 14.62 6.55 5.77
N CYS A 45 13.47 6.38 5.14
CA CYS A 45 13.01 5.11 4.56
C CYS A 45 13.54 4.88 3.15
N GLY A 46 13.75 5.95 2.40
CA GLY A 46 14.22 5.92 1.02
C GLY A 46 14.35 7.34 0.45
N ARG A 47 14.52 7.45 -0.86
CA ARG A 47 14.68 8.76 -1.51
C ARG A 47 13.41 9.61 -1.36
N GLY A 48 13.51 10.67 -0.57
CA GLY A 48 12.41 11.60 -0.32
C GLY A 48 11.30 11.07 0.55
N VAL A 49 11.50 9.95 1.24
CA VAL A 49 10.52 9.31 2.13
C VAL A 49 11.10 9.17 3.52
N TYR A 50 10.36 9.63 4.52
CA TYR A 50 10.75 9.66 5.91
C TYR A 50 9.64 9.09 6.80
N ARG A 51 10.03 8.60 7.97
CA ARG A 51 9.12 8.13 9.03
C ARG A 51 9.39 8.90 10.32
N ILE A 52 8.35 9.17 11.09
CA ILE A 52 8.49 9.67 12.45
C ILE A 52 9.12 8.58 13.33
N THR A 53 10.20 8.90 14.03
CA THR A 53 10.96 7.94 14.85
C THR A 53 10.12 7.29 15.96
N HIS A 54 9.23 8.06 16.59
CA HIS A 54 8.39 7.61 17.72
C HIS A 54 6.93 7.42 17.31
N TYR A 55 6.70 6.77 16.19
CA TYR A 55 5.36 6.39 15.74
C TYR A 55 5.00 4.98 16.21
N ALA A 56 3.81 4.82 16.78
CA ALA A 56 3.31 3.50 17.16
C ALA A 56 3.03 2.64 15.90
N PRO A 57 3.73 1.52 15.69
CA PRO A 57 3.60 0.73 14.48
C PRO A 57 2.20 0.10 14.36
N THR A 58 1.72 0.00 13.13
CA THR A 58 0.51 -0.72 12.76
C THR A 58 0.83 -1.80 11.72
N GLU A 59 -0.10 -2.72 11.50
CA GLU A 59 0.02 -3.75 10.48
C GLU A 59 0.02 -3.20 9.04
N TYR A 60 -0.43 -1.97 8.84
CA TYR A 60 -0.54 -1.34 7.52
C TYR A 60 0.64 -0.42 7.15
N ASP A 61 1.54 -0.16 8.06
CA ASP A 61 2.65 0.79 7.84
C ASP A 61 3.50 0.45 6.63
N ARG A 62 3.79 -0.83 6.43
CA ARG A 62 4.60 -1.28 5.29
C ARG A 62 3.94 -1.04 3.94
N TYR A 63 2.62 -1.14 3.88
CA TYR A 63 1.86 -0.85 2.65
C TYR A 63 1.89 0.65 2.33
N ALA A 64 1.69 1.49 3.33
CA ALA A 64 1.81 2.94 3.18
C ALA A 64 3.24 3.35 2.76
N GLU A 65 4.26 2.76 3.38
CA GLU A 65 5.66 2.99 3.04
C GLU A 65 5.98 2.55 1.60
N ALA A 66 5.50 1.38 1.18
CA ALA A 66 5.68 0.89 -0.18
C ALA A 66 5.12 1.86 -1.22
N LEU A 67 3.91 2.37 -1.01
CA LEU A 67 3.29 3.38 -1.89
C LEU A 67 4.08 4.69 -1.91
N ALA A 68 4.56 5.16 -0.78
CA ALA A 68 5.36 6.38 -0.69
C ALA A 68 6.70 6.22 -1.42
N LEU A 69 7.36 5.06 -1.31
CA LEU A 69 8.63 4.75 -1.98
C LEU A 69 8.48 4.68 -3.50
N VAL A 70 7.38 4.12 -4.00
CA VAL A 70 7.09 4.05 -5.43
C VAL A 70 6.60 5.41 -5.94
N GLY A 71 5.67 6.03 -5.23
CA GLY A 71 5.11 7.35 -5.57
C GLY A 71 4.18 7.32 -6.78
N GLY A 72 3.81 8.50 -7.27
CA GLY A 72 2.91 8.64 -8.42
C GLY A 72 1.51 8.11 -8.13
N ASP A 73 0.98 7.34 -9.07
CA ASP A 73 -0.33 6.69 -9.00
C ASP A 73 -0.27 5.25 -8.47
N ALA A 74 0.73 4.95 -7.65
CA ALA A 74 0.97 3.63 -7.08
C ALA A 74 -0.23 3.12 -6.26
N ILE A 75 -0.54 1.85 -6.43
CA ILE A 75 -1.56 1.14 -5.66
C ILE A 75 -1.01 -0.21 -5.19
N ILE A 76 -1.49 -0.71 -4.07
CA ILE A 76 -1.27 -2.10 -3.67
C ILE A 76 -2.03 -3.00 -4.66
N TYR A 77 -1.39 -4.08 -5.12
CA TYR A 77 -1.88 -4.84 -6.27
C TYR A 77 -1.73 -6.36 -6.06
N GLY A 78 -2.67 -7.12 -6.62
CA GLY A 78 -2.63 -8.57 -6.66
C GLY A 78 -2.51 -9.23 -5.29
N ASP A 79 -1.49 -10.06 -5.11
CA ASP A 79 -1.22 -10.77 -3.87
C ASP A 79 -0.94 -9.83 -2.67
N GLY A 80 -0.45 -8.64 -2.94
CA GLY A 80 -0.29 -7.60 -1.92
C GLY A 80 -1.62 -7.18 -1.28
N VAL A 81 -2.70 -7.11 -2.08
CA VAL A 81 -4.06 -6.82 -1.57
C VAL A 81 -4.56 -7.97 -0.70
N LEU A 82 -4.42 -9.21 -1.18
CA LEU A 82 -4.85 -10.39 -0.42
C LEU A 82 -4.09 -10.49 0.91
N ALA A 83 -2.78 -10.26 0.90
CA ALA A 83 -1.95 -10.25 2.11
C ALA A 83 -2.37 -9.14 3.07
N MET A 84 -2.63 -7.93 2.57
CA MET A 84 -3.06 -6.79 3.39
C MET A 84 -4.38 -7.05 4.13
N HIS A 85 -5.28 -7.79 3.50
CA HIS A 85 -6.57 -8.18 4.08
C HIS A 85 -6.55 -9.56 4.78
N ASN A 86 -5.37 -10.20 4.90
CA ASN A 86 -5.20 -11.55 5.47
C ASN A 86 -6.04 -12.62 4.74
N LEU A 87 -6.22 -12.48 3.44
CA LEU A 87 -6.98 -13.38 2.60
C LEU A 87 -6.10 -14.44 1.92
N ALA A 88 -6.68 -15.60 1.58
CA ALA A 88 -6.04 -16.69 0.82
C ALA A 88 -4.76 -17.27 1.46
N LEU A 89 -4.45 -16.95 2.72
CA LEU A 89 -3.24 -17.38 3.43
C LEU A 89 -1.96 -17.11 2.61
N VAL A 90 -1.94 -16.03 1.82
CA VAL A 90 -0.75 -15.62 1.07
C VAL A 90 0.20 -14.85 1.96
N ASN A 91 1.48 -15.13 1.84
CA ASN A 91 2.56 -14.42 2.51
C ASN A 91 3.67 -14.14 1.49
N PRO A 92 3.47 -13.19 0.57
CA PRO A 92 4.44 -12.90 -0.46
C PRO A 92 5.71 -12.29 0.15
N PRO A 93 6.90 -12.60 -0.41
CA PRO A 93 8.18 -12.06 0.10
C PRO A 93 8.34 -10.56 -0.16
N ALA A 94 7.53 -10.00 -1.04
CA ALA A 94 7.50 -8.59 -1.36
C ALA A 94 6.07 -8.10 -1.53
N ILE A 95 5.84 -6.83 -1.19
CA ILE A 95 4.56 -6.16 -1.45
C ILE A 95 4.52 -5.79 -2.92
N THR A 96 3.55 -6.31 -3.66
CA THR A 96 3.32 -5.97 -5.07
C THR A 96 2.59 -4.63 -5.17
N VAL A 97 3.19 -3.71 -5.88
CA VAL A 97 2.68 -2.36 -6.15
C VAL A 97 2.57 -2.16 -7.65
N ALA A 98 1.41 -1.72 -8.13
CA ALA A 98 1.22 -1.35 -9.52
C ALA A 98 1.36 0.17 -9.69
N CYS A 99 2.07 0.60 -10.74
CA CYS A 99 2.28 1.99 -11.06
C CYS A 99 2.30 2.18 -12.58
N SER A 100 1.68 3.25 -13.09
CA SER A 100 1.62 3.53 -14.55
C SER A 100 2.96 3.99 -15.10
N ARG A 101 3.76 4.67 -14.27
CA ARG A 101 5.06 5.16 -14.69
C ARG A 101 6.18 4.17 -14.40
N ARG A 102 7.24 4.20 -15.20
CA ARG A 102 8.45 3.45 -14.92
C ARG A 102 9.16 4.02 -13.69
N VAL A 103 9.39 3.17 -12.70
CA VAL A 103 10.16 3.51 -11.50
C VAL A 103 11.63 3.21 -11.75
N ARG A 104 12.47 4.25 -11.74
CA ARG A 104 13.93 4.13 -11.99
C ARG A 104 14.76 4.15 -10.72
N ARG A 105 14.18 4.55 -9.58
CA ARG A 105 14.88 4.57 -8.29
C ARG A 105 15.07 3.15 -7.76
N LYS A 106 16.16 2.96 -7.00
CA LYS A 106 16.37 1.70 -6.29
C LYS A 106 15.34 1.58 -5.17
N LEU A 107 14.63 0.47 -5.15
CA LEU A 107 13.66 0.11 -4.12
C LEU A 107 14.21 -1.01 -3.24
N PRO A 108 13.75 -1.13 -1.98
CA PRO A 108 14.10 -2.26 -1.14
C PRO A 108 13.52 -3.56 -1.72
N SER A 109 14.16 -4.70 -1.40
CA SER A 109 13.77 -6.02 -1.93
C SER A 109 12.35 -6.45 -1.56
N TRP A 110 11.78 -5.87 -0.52
CA TRP A 110 10.41 -6.15 -0.07
C TRP A 110 9.33 -5.34 -0.81
N VAL A 111 9.70 -4.56 -1.82
CA VAL A 111 8.79 -3.84 -2.72
C VAL A 111 8.99 -4.34 -4.15
N LYS A 112 7.92 -4.86 -4.76
CA LYS A 112 7.88 -5.31 -6.15
C LYS A 112 6.97 -4.40 -6.97
N VAL A 113 7.49 -3.78 -8.01
CA VAL A 113 6.70 -2.92 -8.89
C VAL A 113 6.32 -3.67 -10.16
N VAL A 114 5.04 -3.56 -10.53
CA VAL A 114 4.48 -4.08 -11.78
C VAL A 114 3.78 -2.95 -12.54
N PRO A 115 3.63 -3.05 -13.87
CA PRO A 115 2.82 -2.10 -14.62
C PRO A 115 1.38 -2.09 -14.13
N LYS A 116 0.82 -0.88 -13.99
CA LYS A 116 -0.60 -0.73 -13.63
C LYS A 116 -1.47 -0.96 -14.86
N PRO A 117 -2.35 -1.98 -14.86
CA PRO A 117 -3.23 -2.23 -16.00
C PRO A 117 -4.22 -1.09 -16.22
N GLU A 118 -4.59 -0.85 -17.47
CA GLU A 118 -5.70 0.04 -17.79
C GLU A 118 -7.02 -0.52 -17.24
N GLY A 119 -7.89 0.38 -16.76
CA GLY A 119 -9.21 0.00 -16.24
C GLY A 119 -9.18 -0.74 -14.90
N VAL A 120 -8.04 -0.80 -14.21
CA VAL A 120 -7.99 -1.37 -12.86
C VAL A 120 -8.88 -0.56 -11.90
N HIS A 121 -9.74 -1.27 -11.17
CA HIS A 121 -10.58 -0.65 -10.15
C HIS A 121 -9.76 -0.41 -8.88
N VAL A 122 -9.72 0.86 -8.46
CA VAL A 122 -8.97 1.33 -7.30
C VAL A 122 -9.94 1.74 -6.20
N GLU A 123 -9.62 1.39 -4.98
CA GLU A 123 -10.32 1.83 -3.78
C GLU A 123 -9.33 2.39 -2.76
N ASN A 124 -9.83 3.08 -1.76
CA ASN A 124 -9.06 3.56 -0.63
C ASN A 124 -9.41 2.72 0.61
N PHE A 125 -8.43 2.02 1.14
CA PHE A 125 -8.57 1.25 2.37
C PHE A 125 -7.75 1.93 3.48
N ASN A 126 -8.44 2.58 4.42
CA ASN A 126 -7.81 3.28 5.53
C ASN A 126 -6.67 4.25 5.10
N GLY A 127 -6.86 4.99 4.00
CA GLY A 127 -5.86 5.91 3.45
C GLY A 127 -4.85 5.26 2.51
N ILE A 128 -4.91 3.93 2.28
CA ILE A 128 -4.03 3.20 1.37
C ILE A 128 -4.75 2.98 0.04
N ALA A 129 -4.18 3.49 -1.05
CA ALA A 129 -4.69 3.23 -2.39
C ALA A 129 -4.42 1.77 -2.78
N THR A 130 -5.44 1.03 -3.15
CA THR A 130 -5.36 -0.39 -3.41
C THR A 130 -6.26 -0.80 -4.57
N GLN A 131 -5.90 -1.88 -5.27
CA GLN A 131 -6.83 -2.57 -6.14
C GLN A 131 -7.99 -3.12 -5.30
N THR A 132 -9.19 -3.19 -5.86
CA THR A 132 -10.32 -3.85 -5.19
C THR A 132 -10.01 -5.32 -4.89
N VAL A 133 -10.57 -5.86 -3.82
CA VAL A 133 -10.39 -7.29 -3.47
C VAL A 133 -10.91 -8.20 -4.60
N GLU A 134 -12.02 -7.85 -5.24
CA GLU A 134 -12.54 -8.57 -6.41
C GLU A 134 -11.51 -8.62 -7.55
N GLY A 135 -10.88 -7.47 -7.86
CA GLY A 135 -9.81 -7.38 -8.85
C GLY A 135 -8.58 -8.18 -8.47
N ALA A 136 -8.18 -8.14 -7.20
CA ALA A 136 -7.02 -8.86 -6.70
C ALA A 136 -7.19 -10.39 -6.79
N VAL A 137 -8.36 -10.92 -6.45
CA VAL A 137 -8.68 -12.34 -6.62
C VAL A 137 -8.51 -12.76 -8.08
N ARG A 138 -9.03 -11.97 -9.04
CA ARG A 138 -8.85 -12.25 -10.47
C ARG A 138 -7.38 -12.20 -10.90
N THR A 139 -6.65 -11.19 -10.42
CA THR A 139 -5.22 -11.04 -10.72
C THR A 139 -4.39 -12.23 -10.23
N CYS A 140 -4.75 -12.81 -9.10
CA CYS A 140 -4.04 -13.94 -8.50
C CYS A 140 -4.47 -15.32 -9.07
N LYS A 141 -5.47 -15.36 -9.97
CA LYS A 141 -5.88 -16.60 -10.62
C LYS A 141 -4.72 -17.22 -11.39
N GLY A 142 -4.44 -18.50 -11.14
CA GLY A 142 -3.32 -19.22 -11.73
C GLY A 142 -1.98 -19.08 -10.96
N ALA A 143 -1.83 -18.05 -10.15
CA ALA A 143 -0.66 -17.89 -9.26
C ALA A 143 -0.92 -18.41 -7.85
N VAL A 144 -2.16 -18.27 -7.37
CA VAL A 144 -2.64 -18.79 -6.09
C VAL A 144 -3.60 -19.96 -6.37
N MET A 145 -3.56 -20.99 -5.54
CA MET A 145 -4.42 -22.17 -5.66
C MET A 145 -5.90 -21.75 -5.62
N SER A 146 -6.71 -22.29 -6.53
CA SER A 146 -8.13 -21.94 -6.65
C SER A 146 -8.92 -22.16 -5.35
N GLU A 147 -8.60 -23.20 -4.60
CA GLU A 147 -9.22 -23.47 -3.28
C GLU A 147 -8.97 -22.34 -2.30
N ARG A 148 -7.73 -21.83 -2.21
CA ARG A 148 -7.39 -20.68 -1.37
C ARG A 148 -8.07 -19.39 -1.82
N LEU A 149 -8.23 -19.20 -3.13
CA LEU A 149 -8.97 -18.05 -3.66
C LEU A 149 -10.47 -18.17 -3.37
N LEU A 150 -11.04 -19.36 -3.38
CA LEU A 150 -12.43 -19.59 -2.98
C LEU A 150 -12.64 -19.28 -1.48
N ASP A 151 -11.75 -19.76 -0.61
CA ASP A 151 -11.78 -19.42 0.82
C ASP A 151 -11.65 -17.92 1.02
N ALA A 152 -10.76 -17.26 0.27
CA ALA A 152 -10.61 -15.81 0.30
C ALA A 152 -11.88 -15.07 -0.10
N VAL A 153 -12.61 -15.55 -1.11
CA VAL A 153 -13.90 -14.96 -1.55
C VAL A 153 -14.94 -15.08 -0.44
N GLU A 154 -15.03 -16.24 0.22
CA GLU A 154 -15.96 -16.46 1.34
C GLU A 154 -15.66 -15.52 2.52
N GLU A 155 -14.38 -15.38 2.86
CA GLU A 155 -13.94 -14.50 3.94
C GLU A 155 -14.12 -13.02 3.57
N ALA A 156 -13.82 -12.63 2.33
CA ALA A 156 -14.03 -11.28 1.84
C ALA A 156 -15.52 -10.88 1.83
N GLU A 157 -16.41 -11.80 1.47
CA GLU A 157 -17.87 -11.58 1.56
C GLU A 157 -18.32 -11.41 3.01
N ARG A 158 -17.84 -12.25 3.91
CA ARG A 158 -18.15 -12.19 5.35
C ARG A 158 -17.69 -10.88 5.99
N ASN A 159 -16.52 -10.38 5.57
CA ASN A 159 -15.91 -9.14 6.07
C ASN A 159 -16.40 -7.88 5.33
N GLY A 160 -17.26 -8.02 4.33
CA GLY A 160 -17.82 -6.90 3.58
C GLY A 160 -16.88 -6.27 2.56
N PHE A 161 -15.77 -6.93 2.19
CA PHE A 161 -14.85 -6.46 1.14
C PHE A 161 -15.39 -6.69 -0.26
N VAL A 162 -16.28 -7.65 -0.43
CA VAL A 162 -17.04 -7.90 -1.66
C VAL A 162 -18.50 -8.11 -1.32
N ASP A 163 -19.41 -7.69 -2.19
CA ASP A 163 -20.83 -7.98 -2.06
C ASP A 163 -21.16 -9.41 -2.54
N SER A 164 -22.37 -9.89 -2.23
CA SER A 164 -22.82 -11.24 -2.58
C SER A 164 -22.82 -11.48 -4.10
N LYS A 165 -23.12 -10.46 -4.91
CA LYS A 165 -23.12 -10.58 -6.37
C LYS A 165 -21.70 -10.76 -6.91
N ALA A 166 -20.74 -9.97 -6.39
CA ALA A 166 -19.32 -10.09 -6.73
C ALA A 166 -18.78 -11.46 -6.28
N ALA A 167 -19.10 -11.88 -5.07
CA ALA A 167 -18.70 -13.20 -4.56
C ALA A 167 -19.22 -14.34 -5.44
N GLN A 168 -20.47 -14.30 -5.87
CA GLN A 168 -21.04 -15.29 -6.79
C GLN A 168 -20.32 -15.33 -8.14
N ARG A 169 -20.02 -14.15 -8.71
CA ARG A 169 -19.25 -14.06 -9.97
C ARG A 169 -17.87 -14.70 -9.80
N LEU A 170 -17.17 -14.35 -8.72
CA LEU A 170 -15.83 -14.88 -8.45
C LEU A 170 -15.83 -16.40 -8.26
N ARG A 171 -16.78 -16.96 -7.50
CA ARG A 171 -16.90 -18.42 -7.33
C ARG A 171 -17.07 -19.11 -8.67
N LYS A 172 -17.96 -18.59 -9.52
CA LYS A 172 -18.18 -19.12 -10.86
C LYS A 172 -16.93 -19.06 -11.74
N GLU A 173 -16.18 -17.95 -11.69
CA GLU A 173 -14.93 -17.76 -12.43
C GLU A 173 -13.81 -18.70 -11.93
N LEU A 174 -13.84 -19.09 -10.65
CA LEU A 174 -12.88 -20.01 -10.02
C LEU A 174 -13.26 -21.49 -10.17
N GLY A 175 -14.41 -21.80 -10.80
CA GLY A 175 -14.80 -23.16 -11.12
C GLY A 175 -15.74 -23.83 -10.11
N ARG A 176 -16.51 -23.03 -9.37
CA ARG A 176 -17.57 -23.51 -8.46
C ARG A 176 -18.96 -23.11 -8.90
#